data_c15df1600103ace62cfb030e5e38fcd0
#
_entry.id   c15df1600103ace62cfb030e5e38fcd0
#
_cell.length_a   1.000
_cell.length_b   1.000
_cell.length_c   1.000
_cell.angle_alpha   90.00
_cell.angle_beta   90.00
_cell.angle_gamma   90.00
#
_symmetry.space_group_name_H-M   'P 1'
#
loop_
_entity.id
_entity.type
_entity.pdbx_description
1 polymer ?
#
loop_
_entity_poly.entity_id
_entity_poly.type
_entity_poly.pdbx_seq_one_letter_code
_entity_poly.pdbx_strand_id
1 'polypeptide(L)'
;MKKIGKKYKLAKEAMPSEKQSKTDAISLCKNNATANFDESVDVAFSLGIDTKDAEQNIRTTVSLPNGSGKDVKIAVFAGGEALTEAEAAGSEIVGGKELATKVASDEKLDADVVISTPEMMAEVGQLGKILGPQGLMPNPKTGTVTPNVGK
;
A
#
# COMPACT_ATOMS: atom_id res chain seq x y z
N MET A 1 -7.65 -37.18 -8.51
CA MET A 1 -8.45 -36.13 -7.85
C MET A 1 -7.87 -35.84 -6.47
N LYS A 2 -7.51 -34.57 -6.15
CA LYS A 2 -7.06 -34.21 -4.79
C LYS A 2 -8.21 -34.47 -3.80
N LYS A 3 -7.95 -35.22 -2.72
CA LYS A 3 -8.91 -35.40 -1.64
C LYS A 3 -9.20 -34.07 -0.96
N ILE A 4 -10.43 -33.60 -1.06
CA ILE A 4 -10.91 -32.37 -0.38
C ILE A 4 -11.00 -32.66 1.12
N GLY A 5 -10.42 -31.80 1.94
CA GLY A 5 -10.42 -31.95 3.40
C GLY A 5 -11.83 -31.86 4.01
N LYS A 6 -12.05 -32.51 5.17
CA LYS A 6 -13.34 -32.54 5.86
C LYS A 6 -13.85 -31.13 6.22
N LYS A 7 -12.98 -30.26 6.73
CA LYS A 7 -13.32 -28.86 7.09
C LYS A 7 -13.85 -28.07 5.88
N TYR A 8 -13.18 -28.20 4.72
CA TYR A 8 -13.63 -27.54 3.49
C TYR A 8 -14.99 -28.05 3.01
N LYS A 9 -15.26 -29.35 3.15
CA LYS A 9 -16.60 -29.91 2.78
C LYS A 9 -17.69 -29.29 3.61
N LEU A 10 -17.50 -29.23 4.94
CA LEU A 10 -18.46 -28.61 5.86
C LEU A 10 -18.69 -27.13 5.54
N ALA A 11 -17.62 -26.37 5.31
CA ALA A 11 -17.72 -24.98 4.92
C ALA A 11 -18.49 -24.80 3.60
N LYS A 12 -18.24 -25.67 2.62
CA LYS A 12 -18.93 -25.63 1.34
C LYS A 12 -20.41 -25.99 1.45
N GLU A 13 -20.78 -26.93 2.30
CA GLU A 13 -22.18 -27.30 2.57
C GLU A 13 -22.94 -26.20 3.31
N ALA A 14 -22.23 -25.42 4.16
CA ALA A 14 -22.80 -24.27 4.86
C ALA A 14 -22.95 -23.02 3.96
N MET A 15 -22.34 -23.00 2.77
CA MET A 15 -22.46 -21.86 1.85
C MET A 15 -23.79 -21.86 1.11
N PRO A 16 -24.57 -20.75 1.18
CA PRO A 16 -25.79 -20.62 0.41
C PRO A 16 -25.49 -20.54 -1.11
N SER A 17 -26.39 -21.07 -1.91
CA SER A 17 -26.30 -21.08 -3.38
C SER A 17 -26.60 -19.71 -3.99
N GLU A 18 -27.27 -18.84 -3.26
CA GLU A 18 -27.69 -17.51 -3.71
C GLU A 18 -26.66 -16.43 -3.38
N LYS A 19 -26.72 -15.32 -4.13
CA LYS A 19 -25.90 -14.15 -3.86
C LYS A 19 -26.27 -13.54 -2.51
N GLN A 20 -25.29 -13.34 -1.68
CA GLN A 20 -25.45 -12.78 -0.34
C GLN A 20 -25.23 -11.27 -0.31
N SER A 21 -25.78 -10.59 0.71
CA SER A 21 -25.43 -9.21 0.99
C SER A 21 -23.95 -9.10 1.45
N LYS A 22 -23.37 -7.91 1.40
CA LYS A 22 -21.96 -7.70 1.83
C LYS A 22 -21.74 -8.09 3.28
N THR A 23 -22.67 -7.71 4.16
CA THR A 23 -22.63 -8.00 5.60
C THR A 23 -22.77 -9.47 5.91
N ASP A 24 -23.69 -10.15 5.22
CA ASP A 24 -23.92 -11.58 5.41
C ASP A 24 -22.75 -12.40 4.89
N ALA A 25 -22.17 -12.01 3.74
CA ALA A 25 -20.99 -12.66 3.19
C ALA A 25 -19.78 -12.56 4.13
N ILE A 26 -19.53 -11.40 4.74
CA ILE A 26 -18.44 -11.21 5.73
C ILE A 26 -18.70 -12.07 6.97
N SER A 27 -19.93 -12.07 7.48
CA SER A 27 -20.33 -12.89 8.64
C SER A 27 -20.15 -14.38 8.35
N LEU A 28 -20.49 -14.80 7.14
CA LEU A 28 -20.32 -16.18 6.69
C LEU A 28 -18.85 -16.59 6.60
N CYS A 29 -17.99 -15.70 6.08
CA CYS A 29 -16.55 -15.93 6.07
C CYS A 29 -15.99 -16.08 7.50
N LYS A 30 -16.38 -15.21 8.41
CA LYS A 30 -15.96 -15.29 9.82
C LYS A 30 -16.41 -16.57 10.50
N ASN A 31 -17.66 -17.01 10.28
CA ASN A 31 -18.20 -18.23 10.88
C ASN A 31 -17.54 -19.50 10.32
N ASN A 32 -17.04 -19.44 9.09
CA ASN A 32 -16.34 -20.56 8.45
C ASN A 32 -14.82 -20.54 8.67
N ALA A 33 -14.31 -19.56 9.39
CA ALA A 33 -12.91 -19.53 9.81
C ALA A 33 -12.62 -20.71 10.74
N THR A 34 -11.69 -21.57 10.36
CA THR A 34 -11.38 -22.82 11.08
C THR A 34 -9.95 -22.90 11.59
N ALA A 35 -9.15 -21.87 11.38
CA ALA A 35 -7.79 -21.78 11.89
C ALA A 35 -7.76 -21.37 13.38
N ASN A 36 -6.66 -21.69 14.05
CA ASN A 36 -6.43 -21.27 15.45
C ASN A 36 -5.61 -19.97 15.54
N PHE A 37 -5.64 -19.18 14.47
CA PHE A 37 -4.96 -17.87 14.35
C PHE A 37 -5.88 -16.92 13.56
N ASP A 38 -5.57 -15.63 13.61
CA ASP A 38 -6.33 -14.61 12.88
C ASP A 38 -6.13 -14.78 11.37
N GLU A 39 -7.23 -15.13 10.67
CA GLU A 39 -7.22 -15.34 9.22
C GLU A 39 -7.47 -14.02 8.49
N SER A 40 -6.80 -13.84 7.35
CA SER A 40 -7.05 -12.70 6.46
C SER A 40 -8.29 -12.91 5.60
N VAL A 41 -9.02 -11.83 5.33
CA VAL A 41 -10.16 -11.83 4.39
C VAL A 41 -9.77 -11.04 3.15
N ASP A 42 -9.73 -11.72 2.01
CA ASP A 42 -9.44 -11.12 0.72
C ASP A 42 -10.74 -10.90 -0.07
N VAL A 43 -10.85 -9.75 -0.71
CA VAL A 43 -12.00 -9.40 -1.55
C VAL A 43 -11.56 -9.22 -2.99
N ALA A 44 -12.14 -9.98 -3.90
CA ALA A 44 -11.89 -9.88 -5.33
C ALA A 44 -13.12 -9.32 -6.06
N PHE A 45 -12.90 -8.33 -6.93
CA PHE A 45 -13.93 -7.72 -7.74
C PHE A 45 -13.75 -8.07 -9.22
N SER A 46 -14.82 -8.56 -9.87
CA SER A 46 -14.88 -8.65 -11.31
C SER A 46 -15.54 -7.40 -11.85
N LEU A 47 -14.76 -6.50 -12.43
CA LEU A 47 -15.24 -5.17 -12.84
C LEU A 47 -15.95 -5.16 -14.20
N GLY A 48 -15.81 -6.22 -15.01
CA GLY A 48 -16.40 -6.29 -16.34
C GLY A 48 -15.81 -5.27 -17.33
N ILE A 49 -14.56 -4.85 -17.13
CA ILE A 49 -13.83 -3.92 -17.98
C ILE A 49 -13.03 -4.66 -19.07
N ASP A 50 -12.82 -4.02 -20.21
CA ASP A 50 -11.87 -4.50 -21.22
C ASP A 50 -10.47 -3.93 -20.92
N THR A 51 -9.56 -4.80 -20.51
CA THR A 51 -8.17 -4.42 -20.16
C THR A 51 -7.34 -3.97 -21.36
N LYS A 52 -7.80 -4.20 -22.58
CA LYS A 52 -7.15 -3.73 -23.81
C LYS A 52 -7.46 -2.28 -24.12
N ASP A 53 -8.55 -1.78 -23.57
CA ASP A 53 -8.97 -0.39 -23.73
C ASP A 53 -8.26 0.47 -22.68
N ALA A 54 -7.43 1.41 -23.15
CA ALA A 54 -6.65 2.29 -22.27
C ALA A 54 -7.54 3.22 -21.42
N GLU A 55 -8.74 3.57 -21.92
CA GLU A 55 -9.68 4.44 -21.20
C GLU A 55 -10.35 3.72 -20.02
N GLN A 56 -10.47 2.39 -20.09
CA GLN A 56 -11.04 1.58 -19.01
C GLN A 56 -10.02 1.17 -17.96
N ASN A 57 -8.73 1.44 -18.15
CA ASN A 57 -7.70 1.16 -17.19
C ASN A 57 -7.78 2.10 -15.99
N ILE A 58 -8.16 1.55 -14.84
CA ILE A 58 -8.30 2.28 -13.59
C ILE A 58 -6.97 2.26 -12.83
N ARG A 59 -6.39 3.44 -12.59
CA ARG A 59 -5.25 3.63 -11.69
C ARG A 59 -5.53 4.82 -10.79
N THR A 60 -5.95 4.54 -9.56
CA THR A 60 -6.31 5.56 -8.60
C THR A 60 -5.89 5.16 -7.19
N THR A 61 -5.84 6.14 -6.30
CA THR A 61 -5.64 5.93 -4.87
C THR A 61 -6.95 6.15 -4.13
N VAL A 62 -7.20 5.34 -3.12
CA VAL A 62 -8.40 5.45 -2.27
C VAL A 62 -7.95 5.58 -0.82
N SER A 63 -8.44 6.61 -0.15
CA SER A 63 -8.26 6.78 1.28
C SER A 63 -9.22 5.86 2.05
N LEU A 64 -8.67 4.99 2.88
CA LEU A 64 -9.47 4.08 3.71
C LEU A 64 -9.87 4.79 5.01
N PRO A 65 -11.16 4.81 5.40
CA PRO A 65 -11.63 5.54 6.57
C PRO A 65 -11.05 5.03 7.91
N ASN A 66 -10.68 3.75 7.96
CA ASN A 66 -10.11 3.11 9.16
C ASN A 66 -8.62 2.76 8.98
N GLY A 67 -7.96 3.32 7.99
CA GLY A 67 -6.56 3.01 7.66
C GLY A 67 -6.36 1.61 7.09
N SER A 68 -5.11 1.25 6.88
CA SER A 68 -4.70 -0.07 6.35
C SER A 68 -4.42 -1.12 7.43
N GLY A 69 -4.37 -0.72 8.71
CA GLY A 69 -3.98 -1.59 9.83
C GLY A 69 -2.52 -2.05 9.80
N LYS A 70 -1.69 -1.43 8.98
CA LYS A 70 -0.25 -1.68 8.92
C LYS A 70 0.50 -0.47 9.42
N ASP A 71 1.47 -0.69 10.28
CA ASP A 71 2.47 0.31 10.61
C ASP A 71 3.40 0.45 9.41
N VAL A 72 3.43 1.65 8.83
CA VAL A 72 4.18 1.95 7.61
C VAL A 72 5.30 2.91 7.96
N LYS A 73 6.54 2.52 7.71
CA LYS A 73 7.70 3.40 7.84
C LYS A 73 7.76 4.35 6.67
N ILE A 74 7.66 5.64 6.96
CA ILE A 74 7.65 6.69 5.95
C ILE A 74 9.00 7.41 5.96
N ALA A 75 9.62 7.49 4.79
CA ALA A 75 10.78 8.34 4.55
C ALA A 75 10.39 9.57 3.73
N VAL A 76 10.75 10.75 4.21
CA VAL A 76 10.41 12.02 3.56
C VAL A 76 11.68 12.74 3.11
N PHE A 77 11.76 13.01 1.82
CA PHE A 77 12.77 13.86 1.23
C PHE A 77 12.22 15.28 1.04
N ALA A 78 12.58 16.16 1.94
CA ALA A 78 12.11 17.54 1.94
C ALA A 78 13.26 18.51 2.22
N GLY A 79 13.03 19.80 1.98
CA GLY A 79 13.96 20.88 2.30
C GLY A 79 13.27 22.00 3.06
N GLY A 80 14.06 22.76 3.86
CA GLY A 80 13.56 23.94 4.56
C GLY A 80 12.42 23.65 5.56
N GLU A 81 11.33 24.42 5.47
CA GLU A 81 10.19 24.32 6.37
C GLU A 81 9.43 22.98 6.27
N ALA A 82 9.43 22.36 5.10
CA ALA A 82 8.80 21.07 4.89
C ALA A 82 9.45 19.92 5.69
N LEU A 83 10.70 20.05 6.13
CA LEU A 83 11.35 19.11 7.06
C LEU A 83 10.66 19.12 8.41
N THR A 84 10.41 20.29 8.97
CA THR A 84 9.76 20.44 10.29
C THR A 84 8.30 19.98 10.25
N GLU A 85 7.62 20.19 9.13
CA GLU A 85 6.26 19.67 8.92
C GLU A 85 6.22 18.14 8.87
N ALA A 86 7.20 17.51 8.19
CA ALA A 86 7.30 16.06 8.11
C ALA A 86 7.62 15.40 9.46
N GLU A 87 8.50 16.02 10.25
CA GLU A 87 8.81 15.57 11.62
C GLU A 87 7.59 15.71 12.53
N ALA A 88 6.87 16.83 12.44
CA ALA A 88 5.65 17.06 13.22
C ALA A 88 4.51 16.07 12.83
N ALA A 89 4.48 15.62 11.58
CA ALA A 89 3.54 14.61 11.10
C ALA A 89 3.89 13.17 11.56
N GLY A 90 5.05 12.96 12.21
CA GLY A 90 5.46 11.67 12.75
C GLY A 90 6.22 10.77 11.78
N SER A 91 6.83 11.33 10.74
CA SER A 91 7.68 10.56 9.84
C SER A 91 8.97 10.11 10.56
N GLU A 92 9.32 8.83 10.46
CA GLU A 92 10.48 8.26 11.15
C GLU A 92 11.81 8.68 10.51
N ILE A 93 11.82 8.83 9.19
CA ILE A 93 13.03 9.16 8.42
C ILE A 93 12.76 10.41 7.63
N VAL A 94 13.34 11.53 8.07
CA VAL A 94 13.20 12.82 7.40
C VAL A 94 14.57 13.37 7.07
N GLY A 95 14.75 13.90 5.86
CA GLY A 95 16.00 14.51 5.48
C GLY A 95 15.99 15.11 4.08
N GLY A 96 16.98 15.96 3.85
CA GLY A 96 17.22 16.61 2.56
C GLY A 96 18.28 15.87 1.74
N LYS A 97 19.21 16.66 1.17
CA LYS A 97 20.33 16.14 0.38
C LYS A 97 21.25 15.19 1.15
N GLU A 98 21.38 15.41 2.46
CA GLU A 98 22.20 14.55 3.32
C GLU A 98 21.64 13.12 3.39
N LEU A 99 20.31 12.99 3.51
CA LEU A 99 19.64 11.70 3.49
C LEU A 99 19.80 11.03 2.12
N ALA A 100 19.67 11.80 1.04
CA ALA A 100 19.87 11.28 -0.30
C ALA A 100 21.29 10.75 -0.50
N THR A 101 22.31 11.45 0.02
CA THR A 101 23.70 11.00 -0.03
C THR A 101 23.94 9.73 0.79
N LYS A 102 23.35 9.64 1.97
CA LYS A 102 23.41 8.41 2.80
C LYS A 102 22.79 7.22 2.10
N VAL A 103 21.60 7.38 1.56
CA VAL A 103 20.92 6.29 0.82
C VAL A 103 21.71 5.87 -0.42
N ALA A 104 22.38 6.82 -1.08
CA ALA A 104 23.25 6.53 -2.21
C ALA A 104 24.48 5.70 -1.82
N SER A 105 25.04 5.92 -0.62
CA SER A 105 26.21 5.18 -0.12
C SER A 105 25.84 3.83 0.49
N ASP A 106 24.73 3.77 1.22
CA ASP A 106 24.30 2.55 1.93
C ASP A 106 23.53 1.57 1.03
N GLU A 107 23.17 1.99 -0.19
CA GLU A 107 22.37 1.22 -1.18
C GLU A 107 21.05 0.65 -0.63
N LYS A 108 20.61 1.12 0.56
CA LYS A 108 19.43 0.61 1.23
C LYS A 108 18.71 1.71 2.02
N LEU A 109 17.39 1.72 1.91
CA LEU A 109 16.50 2.56 2.72
C LEU A 109 15.49 1.65 3.43
N ASP A 110 15.46 1.69 4.77
CA ASP A 110 14.51 0.91 5.58
C ASP A 110 13.19 1.68 5.73
N ALA A 111 12.48 1.83 4.63
CA ALA A 111 11.19 2.48 4.57
C ALA A 111 10.24 1.70 3.64
N ASP A 112 8.95 1.77 3.93
CA ASP A 112 7.91 1.14 3.12
C ASP A 112 7.34 2.10 2.07
N VAL A 113 7.37 3.41 2.36
CA VAL A 113 6.90 4.47 1.47
C VAL A 113 7.88 5.62 1.49
N VAL A 114 8.14 6.17 0.31
CA VAL A 114 8.99 7.36 0.15
C VAL A 114 8.14 8.50 -0.40
N ILE A 115 8.16 9.61 0.33
CA ILE A 115 7.52 10.87 -0.07
C ILE A 115 8.61 11.88 -0.41
N SER A 116 8.39 12.69 -1.41
CA SER A 116 9.33 13.75 -1.80
C SER A 116 8.61 15.05 -2.14
N THR A 117 9.24 16.17 -1.82
CA THR A 117 8.80 17.44 -2.38
C THR A 117 9.25 17.54 -3.84
N PRO A 118 8.53 18.31 -4.69
CA PRO A 118 8.91 18.49 -6.09
C PRO A 118 10.34 19.02 -6.26
N GLU A 119 10.81 19.86 -5.34
CA GLU A 119 12.15 20.43 -5.35
C GLU A 119 13.24 19.38 -5.14
N MET A 120 12.98 18.38 -4.29
CA MET A 120 13.93 17.32 -3.99
C MET A 120 13.92 16.19 -5.02
N MET A 121 12.98 16.20 -5.97
CA MET A 121 12.89 15.16 -7.00
C MET A 121 14.14 15.05 -7.88
N ALA A 122 14.87 16.14 -8.06
CA ALA A 122 16.14 16.11 -8.81
C ALA A 122 17.18 15.21 -8.12
N GLU A 123 17.28 15.31 -6.80
CA GLU A 123 18.22 14.50 -5.98
C GLU A 123 17.71 13.06 -5.84
N VAL A 124 16.42 12.89 -5.54
CA VAL A 124 15.78 11.55 -5.43
C VAL A 124 15.81 10.81 -6.77
N GLY A 125 15.77 11.54 -7.89
CA GLY A 125 15.91 10.95 -9.23
C GLY A 125 17.23 10.20 -9.43
N GLN A 126 18.32 10.65 -8.81
CA GLN A 126 19.63 9.98 -8.84
C GLN A 126 19.59 8.63 -8.09
N LEU A 127 18.70 8.51 -7.09
CA LEU A 127 18.48 7.27 -6.33
C LEU A 127 17.58 6.27 -7.05
N GLY A 128 17.15 6.57 -8.28
CA GLY A 128 16.25 5.71 -9.05
C GLY A 128 16.76 4.28 -9.26
N LYS A 129 18.09 4.09 -9.30
CA LYS A 129 18.72 2.76 -9.40
C LYS A 129 18.54 1.93 -8.12
N ILE A 130 18.39 2.58 -6.96
CA ILE A 130 18.24 1.95 -5.64
C ILE A 130 16.76 1.82 -5.30
N LEU A 131 15.99 2.91 -5.40
CA LEU A 131 14.58 2.96 -5.04
C LEU A 131 13.66 2.31 -6.08
N GLY A 132 14.06 2.30 -7.35
CA GLY A 132 13.27 1.72 -8.44
C GLY A 132 13.00 0.23 -8.27
N PRO A 133 14.02 -0.63 -8.10
CA PRO A 133 13.83 -2.08 -7.88
C PRO A 133 13.04 -2.39 -6.61
N GLN A 134 13.11 -1.55 -5.60
CA GLN A 134 12.36 -1.70 -4.34
C GLN A 134 10.92 -1.21 -4.44
N GLY A 135 10.53 -0.57 -5.55
CA GLY A 135 9.21 0.01 -5.71
C GLY A 135 8.94 1.27 -4.87
N LEU A 136 10.00 1.86 -4.30
CA LEU A 136 9.94 3.02 -3.40
C LEU A 136 10.06 4.36 -4.11
N MET A 137 10.18 4.37 -5.44
CA MET A 137 10.35 5.61 -6.20
C MET A 137 9.11 6.51 -6.12
N PRO A 138 9.22 7.75 -5.62
CA PRO A 138 8.11 8.67 -5.54
C PRO A 138 7.50 8.96 -6.92
N ASN A 139 6.18 9.02 -6.99
CA ASN A 139 5.46 9.27 -8.24
C ASN A 139 4.31 10.27 -8.02
N PRO A 140 4.22 11.32 -8.83
CA PRO A 140 3.13 12.30 -8.74
C PRO A 140 1.74 11.67 -8.91
N LYS A 141 1.62 10.62 -9.72
CA LYS A 141 0.33 9.93 -9.97
C LYS A 141 -0.19 9.16 -8.75
N THR A 142 0.69 8.76 -7.84
CA THR A 142 0.33 8.08 -6.60
C THR A 142 0.25 9.03 -5.41
N GLY A 143 0.49 10.33 -5.62
CA GLY A 143 0.43 11.33 -4.58
C GLY A 143 1.65 11.37 -3.65
N THR A 144 2.71 10.57 -3.93
CA THR A 144 3.94 10.54 -3.13
C THR A 144 4.93 11.66 -3.48
N VAL A 145 4.60 12.48 -4.48
CA VAL A 145 5.30 13.75 -4.74
C VAL A 145 4.32 14.88 -4.45
N THR A 146 4.54 15.59 -3.34
CA THR A 146 3.64 16.65 -2.88
C THR A 146 4.44 17.80 -2.24
N PRO A 147 4.03 19.05 -2.42
CA PRO A 147 4.60 20.17 -1.67
C PRO A 147 4.11 20.20 -0.21
N ASN A 148 3.04 19.50 0.11
CA ASN A 148 2.38 19.50 1.42
C ASN A 148 2.63 18.15 2.11
N VAL A 149 3.73 18.05 2.82
CA VAL A 149 4.20 16.80 3.46
C VAL A 149 3.55 16.50 4.81
N GLY A 150 2.84 17.48 5.39
CA GLY A 150 2.12 17.34 6.66
C GLY A 150 0.71 16.71 6.54
N LYS A 151 0.28 16.37 5.32
CA LYS A 151 -1.00 15.70 5.04
C LYS A 151 -0.80 14.23 4.73
#